data_e26a040426977bcce0f68b0fe647d208
#
_entry.id   e26a040426977bcce0f68b0fe647d208
#
_cell.length_a   1.000
_cell.length_b   1.000
_cell.length_c   1.000
_cell.angle_alpha   90.00
_cell.angle_beta   90.00
_cell.angle_gamma   90.00
#
_symmetry.space_group_name_H-M   'P 1'
#
loop_
_entity.id
_entity.type
_entity.pdbx_description
1 polymer ?
#
loop_
_entity_poly.entity_id
_entity_poly.type
_entity_poly.pdbx_seq_one_letter_code
_entity_poly.pdbx_strand_id
1 'polypeptide(L)'
;MEVVGFIDTVKNWPTLLVKKTDRFSCELRIDKNKNKEAWTVMYDNDRGKQPWLGIVIPMGGGWTPGKRCEKIQERLEYFRKDGLRFIESRPDPSTPEQEVICARTKLSGNGCPLLLTLDVGVDGYQAMVDMTAALFNGSTVYQNTEGEFVPHVPKESPMVDLETFLAEEDKLAGE
;
A
#
# COMPACT_ATOMS: atom_id res chain seq x y z
N MET A 1 29.82 6.04 -36.60
CA MET A 1 28.78 5.00 -36.61
C MET A 1 28.52 4.42 -35.25
N GLU A 2 29.52 4.03 -34.56
CA GLU A 2 29.40 3.53 -33.16
C GLU A 2 28.83 4.56 -32.20
N VAL A 3 29.12 5.84 -32.42
CA VAL A 3 28.62 6.95 -31.63
C VAL A 3 27.09 7.07 -31.71
N VAL A 4 26.49 6.76 -32.86
CA VAL A 4 25.04 6.83 -33.05
C VAL A 4 24.33 5.71 -32.26
N GLY A 5 24.84 4.51 -32.31
CA GLY A 5 24.32 3.39 -31.53
C GLY A 5 24.42 3.62 -30.03
N PHE A 6 25.52 4.21 -29.59
CA PHE A 6 25.73 4.58 -28.19
C PHE A 6 24.71 5.63 -27.71
N ILE A 7 24.47 6.65 -28.53
CA ILE A 7 23.49 7.70 -28.21
C ILE A 7 22.08 7.12 -28.10
N ASP A 8 21.71 6.20 -28.97
CA ASP A 8 20.40 5.57 -28.92
C ASP A 8 20.22 4.71 -27.66
N THR A 9 21.28 4.03 -27.25
CA THR A 9 21.29 3.25 -26.00
C THR A 9 21.08 4.16 -24.79
N VAL A 10 21.75 5.30 -24.76
CA VAL A 10 21.63 6.29 -23.68
C VAL A 10 20.22 6.90 -23.65
N LYS A 11 19.62 7.18 -24.78
CA LYS A 11 18.24 7.70 -24.85
C LYS A 11 17.21 6.73 -24.27
N ASN A 12 17.38 5.44 -24.54
CA ASN A 12 16.46 4.43 -24.07
C ASN A 12 16.66 4.10 -22.59
N TRP A 13 17.83 4.31 -22.06
CA TRP A 13 18.17 3.96 -20.69
C TRP A 13 17.32 4.67 -19.63
N PRO A 14 17.14 5.99 -19.65
CA PRO A 14 16.26 6.66 -18.70
C PRO A 14 14.82 6.16 -18.73
N THR A 15 14.29 5.85 -19.91
CA THR A 15 12.94 5.30 -20.05
C THR A 15 12.81 3.93 -19.43
N LEU A 16 13.79 3.07 -19.60
CA LEU A 16 13.84 1.75 -18.97
C LEU A 16 13.92 1.85 -17.45
N LEU A 17 14.71 2.76 -16.93
CA LEU A 17 14.83 3.00 -15.49
C LEU A 17 13.51 3.50 -14.90
N VAL A 18 12.83 4.43 -15.55
CA VAL A 18 11.52 4.92 -15.10
C VAL A 18 10.49 3.80 -15.05
N LYS A 19 10.44 2.94 -16.04
CA LYS A 19 9.53 1.78 -16.06
C LYS A 19 9.83 0.76 -14.97
N LYS A 20 11.09 0.58 -14.60
CA LYS A 20 11.50 -0.35 -13.55
C LYS A 20 11.28 0.19 -12.14
N THR A 21 11.07 1.50 -11.97
CA THR A 21 10.93 2.08 -10.65
C THR A 21 9.53 1.96 -10.08
N ASP A 22 8.49 1.86 -10.91
CA ASP A 22 7.12 1.74 -10.46
C ASP A 22 6.81 0.30 -10.05
N ARG A 23 6.44 0.12 -8.79
CA ARG A 23 6.10 -1.20 -8.22
C ARG A 23 4.64 -1.35 -7.88
N PHE A 24 3.95 -0.24 -7.66
CA PHE A 24 2.53 -0.26 -7.32
C PHE A 24 1.65 -0.10 -8.54
N SER A 25 0.56 -0.82 -8.55
CA SER A 25 -0.47 -0.73 -9.60
C SER A 25 -1.85 -1.00 -8.99
N CYS A 26 -2.91 -0.62 -9.70
CA CYS A 26 -4.28 -0.91 -9.29
C CYS A 26 -4.91 -1.93 -10.22
N GLU A 27 -5.52 -2.96 -9.66
CA GLU A 27 -6.24 -3.98 -10.42
C GLU A 27 -7.58 -4.28 -9.76
N LEU A 28 -8.59 -4.55 -10.59
CA LEU A 28 -9.87 -5.05 -10.12
C LEU A 28 -9.73 -6.57 -9.91
N ARG A 29 -9.94 -7.02 -8.70
CA ARG A 29 -9.78 -8.43 -8.35
C ARG A 29 -11.01 -8.96 -7.65
N ILE A 30 -11.23 -10.27 -7.77
CA ILE A 30 -12.31 -10.94 -7.07
C ILE A 30 -11.81 -11.36 -5.68
N ASP A 31 -12.46 -10.83 -4.65
CA ASP A 31 -12.29 -11.33 -3.30
C ASP A 31 -12.98 -12.69 -3.19
N LYS A 32 -12.19 -13.73 -3.10
CA LYS A 32 -12.68 -15.12 -3.03
C LYS A 32 -13.55 -15.40 -1.80
N ASN A 33 -13.32 -14.68 -0.71
CA ASN A 33 -14.06 -14.87 0.53
C ASN A 33 -15.44 -14.21 0.49
N LYS A 34 -15.54 -13.07 -0.19
CA LYS A 34 -16.77 -12.28 -0.30
C LYS A 34 -17.48 -12.43 -1.65
N ASN A 35 -16.85 -13.12 -2.60
CA ASN A 35 -17.31 -13.28 -3.99
C ASN A 35 -17.70 -11.95 -4.64
N LYS A 36 -16.93 -10.90 -4.35
CA LYS A 36 -17.13 -9.55 -4.87
C LYS A 36 -15.86 -9.01 -5.51
N GLU A 37 -16.04 -8.23 -6.56
CA GLU A 37 -14.95 -7.48 -7.14
C GLU A 37 -14.53 -6.34 -6.23
N ALA A 38 -13.23 -6.17 -6.04
CA ALA A 38 -12.65 -5.08 -5.27
C ALA A 38 -11.41 -4.55 -5.96
N TRP A 39 -11.28 -3.23 -6.00
CA TRP A 39 -10.04 -2.59 -6.42
C TRP A 39 -8.95 -2.91 -5.41
N THR A 40 -7.81 -3.35 -5.92
CA THR A 40 -6.69 -3.81 -5.10
C THR A 40 -5.41 -3.13 -5.56
N VAL A 41 -4.69 -2.56 -4.61
CA VAL A 41 -3.33 -2.09 -4.86
C VAL A 41 -2.43 -3.32 -4.89
N MET A 42 -1.74 -3.48 -6.01
CA MET A 42 -0.78 -4.55 -6.26
C MET A 42 0.64 -4.01 -6.06
N TYR A 43 1.53 -4.87 -5.65
CA TYR A 43 2.94 -4.55 -5.49
C TYR A 43 3.81 -5.62 -6.16
N ASP A 44 4.77 -5.17 -6.97
CA ASP A 44 5.76 -6.05 -7.61
C ASP A 44 7.02 -6.13 -6.71
N ASN A 45 7.25 -7.30 -6.15
CA ASN A 45 8.36 -7.56 -5.23
C ASN A 45 9.56 -8.25 -5.87
N ASP A 46 9.75 -8.14 -7.19
CA ASP A 46 10.75 -8.84 -8.01
C ASP A 46 10.44 -10.30 -8.30
N ARG A 47 9.49 -10.91 -7.60
CA ARG A 47 9.01 -12.27 -7.84
C ARG A 47 7.69 -12.30 -8.62
N GLY A 48 7.10 -11.14 -8.80
CA GLY A 48 5.81 -10.96 -9.45
C GLY A 48 4.91 -10.02 -8.66
N LYS A 49 3.78 -9.68 -9.24
CA LYS A 49 2.79 -8.81 -8.60
C LYS A 49 2.03 -9.58 -7.53
N GLN A 50 1.97 -9.01 -6.35
CA GLN A 50 1.22 -9.52 -5.22
C GLN A 50 0.16 -8.52 -4.79
N PRO A 51 -1.04 -8.97 -4.39
CA PRO A 51 -2.02 -8.05 -3.80
C PRO A 51 -1.51 -7.52 -2.46
N TRP A 52 -1.68 -6.22 -2.27
CA TRP A 52 -1.22 -5.53 -1.07
C TRP A 52 -2.35 -4.94 -0.25
N LEU A 53 -3.09 -4.00 -0.83
CA LEU A 53 -4.17 -3.32 -0.11
C LEU A 53 -5.47 -3.44 -0.88
N GLY A 54 -6.50 -3.95 -0.23
CA GLY A 54 -7.86 -3.97 -0.76
C GLY A 54 -8.58 -2.65 -0.48
N ILE A 55 -9.23 -2.08 -1.48
CA ILE A 55 -10.02 -0.87 -1.33
C ILE A 55 -11.47 -1.27 -1.08
N VAL A 56 -11.75 -1.59 0.17
CA VAL A 56 -13.04 -2.13 0.63
C VAL A 56 -13.86 -1.12 1.42
N ILE A 57 -13.36 0.10 1.53
CA ILE A 57 -13.95 1.12 2.38
C ILE A 57 -15.07 1.84 1.64
N PRO A 58 -16.25 2.03 2.26
CA PRO A 58 -17.32 2.84 1.70
C PRO A 58 -16.83 4.25 1.35
N MET A 59 -17.34 4.78 0.24
CA MET A 59 -16.81 5.98 -0.37
C MET A 59 -17.79 7.12 -0.23
N GLY A 60 -17.39 8.16 0.50
CA GLY A 60 -18.07 9.44 0.49
C GLY A 60 -17.45 10.40 -0.54
N GLY A 61 -18.11 11.54 -0.77
CA GLY A 61 -17.51 12.68 -1.45
C GLY A 61 -17.21 12.52 -2.96
N GLY A 62 -17.90 11.65 -3.67
CA GLY A 62 -17.77 11.53 -5.13
C GLY A 62 -16.52 10.78 -5.61
N TRP A 63 -15.75 10.19 -4.73
CA TRP A 63 -14.61 9.37 -5.10
C TRP A 63 -15.07 7.95 -5.48
N THR A 64 -14.76 7.49 -6.68
CA THR A 64 -14.97 6.09 -7.06
C THR A 64 -13.88 5.22 -6.44
N PRO A 65 -14.15 3.92 -6.19
CA PRO A 65 -13.12 3.00 -5.69
C PRO A 65 -11.86 2.96 -6.56
N GLY A 66 -12.00 3.00 -7.88
CA GLY A 66 -10.88 3.02 -8.81
C GLY A 66 -10.01 4.26 -8.66
N LYS A 67 -10.63 5.44 -8.58
CA LYS A 67 -9.89 6.70 -8.37
C LYS A 67 -9.16 6.72 -7.02
N ARG A 68 -9.78 6.17 -6.00
CA ARG A 68 -9.14 6.06 -4.68
C ARG A 68 -7.94 5.12 -4.72
N CYS A 69 -8.07 3.99 -5.40
CA CYS A 69 -6.96 3.07 -5.61
C CYS A 69 -5.78 3.74 -6.32
N GLU A 70 -6.04 4.46 -7.40
CA GLU A 70 -5.01 5.21 -8.13
C GLU A 70 -4.32 6.25 -7.25
N LYS A 71 -5.06 6.96 -6.42
CA LYS A 71 -4.49 7.96 -5.51
C LYS A 71 -3.63 7.32 -4.42
N ILE A 72 -4.06 6.21 -3.88
CA ILE A 72 -3.28 5.44 -2.89
C ILE A 72 -2.00 4.92 -3.55
N GLN A 73 -2.11 4.36 -4.75
CA GLN A 73 -0.96 3.89 -5.52
C GLN A 73 0.07 5.00 -5.73
N GLU A 74 -0.36 6.16 -6.18
CA GLU A 74 0.48 7.32 -6.42
C GLU A 74 1.23 7.75 -5.15
N ARG A 75 0.52 7.80 -4.02
CA ARG A 75 1.11 8.14 -2.73
C ARG A 75 2.09 7.08 -2.24
N LEU A 76 1.77 5.82 -2.40
CA LEU A 76 2.67 4.72 -2.04
C LEU A 76 3.95 4.74 -2.87
N GLU A 77 3.87 5.04 -4.15
CA GLU A 77 5.07 5.21 -4.99
C GLU A 77 5.95 6.35 -4.48
N TYR A 78 5.35 7.44 -4.08
CA TYR A 78 6.07 8.56 -3.48
C TYR A 78 6.74 8.15 -2.16
N PHE A 79 6.00 7.51 -1.26
CA PHE A 79 6.52 7.09 0.05
C PHE A 79 7.57 5.99 -0.06
N ARG A 80 7.50 5.16 -1.08
CA ARG A 80 8.50 4.11 -1.34
C ARG A 80 9.91 4.68 -1.48
N LYS A 81 10.04 5.82 -2.12
CA LYS A 81 11.33 6.52 -2.28
C LYS A 81 11.89 7.01 -0.95
N ASP A 82 11.02 7.34 -0.02
CA ASP A 82 11.38 7.81 1.32
C ASP A 82 11.57 6.67 2.33
N GLY A 83 11.51 5.44 1.87
CA GLY A 83 11.68 4.27 2.73
C GLY A 83 10.41 3.90 3.49
N LEU A 84 9.38 3.48 2.78
CA LEU A 84 8.11 3.02 3.34
C LEU A 84 8.32 1.91 4.36
N ARG A 85 7.75 2.06 5.57
CA ARG A 85 7.91 1.10 6.66
C ARG A 85 6.59 0.63 7.26
N PHE A 86 5.73 1.55 7.63
CA PHE A 86 4.50 1.23 8.35
C PHE A 86 3.29 1.87 7.70
N ILE A 87 2.16 1.20 7.82
CA ILE A 87 0.84 1.78 7.61
C ILE A 87 0.15 1.82 8.96
N GLU A 88 -0.43 2.96 9.30
CA GLU A 88 -1.10 3.19 10.58
C GLU A 88 -2.48 3.81 10.39
N SER A 89 -3.38 3.54 11.34
CA SER A 89 -4.59 4.33 11.52
C SER A 89 -4.42 5.30 12.68
N ARG A 90 -4.76 6.55 12.47
CA ARG A 90 -4.70 7.62 13.48
C ARG A 90 -5.94 8.51 13.40
N PRO A 91 -6.36 9.13 14.52
CA PRO A 91 -7.33 10.22 14.45
C PRO A 91 -6.78 11.38 13.61
N ASP A 92 -7.65 12.00 12.81
CA ASP A 92 -7.28 13.22 12.09
C ASP A 92 -7.16 14.38 13.09
N PRO A 93 -6.01 15.07 13.17
CA PRO A 93 -5.85 16.20 14.09
C PRO A 93 -6.85 17.34 13.85
N SER A 94 -7.25 17.55 12.59
CA SER A 94 -8.19 18.62 12.22
C SER A 94 -9.65 18.23 12.45
N THR A 95 -9.95 16.93 12.42
CA THR A 95 -11.31 16.41 12.57
C THR A 95 -11.25 15.14 13.42
N PRO A 96 -11.26 15.28 14.78
CA PRO A 96 -11.04 14.13 15.67
C PRO A 96 -12.05 12.99 15.53
N GLU A 97 -13.19 13.25 14.89
CA GLU A 97 -14.24 12.26 14.63
C GLU A 97 -13.94 11.37 13.42
N GLN A 98 -12.96 11.77 12.62
CA GLN A 98 -12.49 10.99 11.48
C GLN A 98 -11.12 10.39 11.78
N GLU A 99 -10.91 9.20 11.27
CA GLU A 99 -9.61 8.58 11.28
C GLU A 99 -8.98 8.65 9.89
N VAL A 100 -7.67 8.63 9.86
CA VAL A 100 -6.88 8.58 8.62
C VAL A 100 -6.04 7.31 8.61
N ILE A 101 -5.80 6.80 7.43
CA ILE A 101 -4.74 5.82 7.20
C ILE A 101 -3.54 6.60 6.65
N CYS A 102 -2.41 6.45 7.29
CA CYS A 102 -1.17 7.13 6.92
C CYS A 102 -0.02 6.13 6.80
N ALA A 103 1.01 6.52 6.08
CA ALA A 103 2.18 5.69 5.84
C ALA A 103 3.41 6.33 6.47
N ARG A 104 4.08 5.64 7.37
CA ARG A 104 5.35 6.09 7.90
C ARG A 104 6.51 5.63 7.04
N THR A 105 7.42 6.54 6.79
CA THR A 105 8.66 6.27 6.07
C THR A 105 9.85 6.50 6.97
N LYS A 106 11.03 6.06 6.57
CA LYS A 106 12.27 6.34 7.30
C LYS A 106 12.53 7.84 7.40
N LEU A 107 12.18 8.60 6.37
CA LEU A 107 12.38 10.05 6.34
C LEU A 107 11.28 10.84 7.04
N SER A 108 10.13 10.27 7.29
CA SER A 108 9.02 10.98 7.95
C SER A 108 9.21 11.16 9.46
N GLY A 109 10.15 10.44 10.07
CA GLY A 109 10.35 10.48 11.52
C GLY A 109 9.08 10.07 12.26
N ASN A 110 8.61 10.93 13.17
CA ASN A 110 7.36 10.71 13.89
C ASN A 110 6.11 11.12 13.10
N GLY A 111 6.30 11.78 11.97
CA GLY A 111 5.22 12.13 11.06
C GLY A 111 4.63 10.91 10.37
N CYS A 112 3.38 11.03 9.96
CA CYS A 112 2.68 9.99 9.23
C CYS A 112 1.93 10.62 8.05
N PRO A 113 2.59 10.73 6.90
CA PRO A 113 1.97 11.28 5.70
C PRO A 113 0.69 10.55 5.30
N LEU A 114 -0.31 11.30 4.90
CA LEU A 114 -1.64 10.81 4.59
C LEU A 114 -1.65 9.83 3.41
N LEU A 115 -2.24 8.67 3.62
CA LEU A 115 -2.55 7.72 2.56
C LEU A 115 -4.02 7.88 2.12
N LEU A 116 -4.95 7.84 3.06
CA LEU A 116 -6.37 8.10 2.79
C LEU A 116 -7.09 8.57 4.06
N THR A 117 -8.17 9.31 3.88
CA THR A 117 -9.08 9.70 4.97
C THR A 117 -10.27 8.76 4.97
N LEU A 118 -10.61 8.23 6.14
CA LEU A 118 -11.79 7.40 6.33
C LEU A 118 -13.03 8.29 6.50
N ASP A 119 -14.20 7.78 6.12
CA ASP A 119 -15.45 8.48 6.37
C ASP A 119 -15.74 8.55 7.88
N VAL A 120 -16.51 9.55 8.29
CA VAL A 120 -16.94 9.70 9.68
C VAL A 120 -17.64 8.42 10.16
N GLY A 121 -17.23 7.92 11.32
CA GLY A 121 -17.80 6.74 11.93
C GLY A 121 -17.19 5.41 11.45
N VAL A 122 -16.26 5.43 10.50
CA VAL A 122 -15.53 4.23 10.09
C VAL A 122 -14.45 3.92 11.11
N ASP A 123 -14.46 2.69 11.61
CA ASP A 123 -13.46 2.18 12.56
C ASP A 123 -12.12 1.97 11.85
N GLY A 124 -11.10 2.70 12.27
CA GLY A 124 -9.76 2.61 11.69
C GLY A 124 -9.10 1.24 11.85
N TYR A 125 -9.33 0.58 12.97
CA TYR A 125 -8.83 -0.79 13.18
C TYR A 125 -9.43 -1.75 12.16
N GLN A 126 -10.74 -1.75 12.00
CA GLN A 126 -11.42 -2.62 11.05
C GLN A 126 -11.00 -2.32 9.61
N ALA A 127 -10.88 -1.03 9.28
CA ALA A 127 -10.39 -0.61 7.97
C ALA A 127 -8.96 -1.14 7.70
N MET A 128 -8.08 -1.07 8.69
CA MET A 128 -6.71 -1.61 8.58
C MET A 128 -6.72 -3.11 8.38
N VAL A 129 -7.53 -3.84 9.14
CA VAL A 129 -7.66 -5.31 8.99
C VAL A 129 -8.14 -5.66 7.58
N ASP A 130 -9.18 -5.00 7.12
CA ASP A 130 -9.77 -5.29 5.81
C ASP A 130 -8.83 -4.94 4.66
N MET A 131 -8.18 -3.78 4.75
CA MET A 131 -7.25 -3.33 3.70
C MET A 131 -6.00 -4.21 3.61
N THR A 132 -5.44 -4.61 4.74
CA THR A 132 -4.18 -5.35 4.79
C THR A 132 -4.36 -6.87 4.75
N ALA A 133 -5.58 -7.35 4.71
CA ALA A 133 -5.87 -8.78 4.65
C ALA A 133 -5.13 -9.50 3.51
N ALA A 134 -4.96 -8.82 2.37
CA ALA A 134 -4.24 -9.37 1.23
C ALA A 134 -2.76 -9.66 1.51
N LEU A 135 -2.10 -8.84 2.35
CA LEU A 135 -0.71 -9.05 2.75
C LEU A 135 -0.55 -10.37 3.50
N PHE A 136 -1.51 -10.73 4.29
CA PHE A 136 -1.46 -11.89 5.19
C PHE A 136 -2.00 -13.17 4.55
N ASN A 137 -2.82 -13.08 3.50
CA ASN A 137 -3.40 -14.23 2.82
C ASN A 137 -2.37 -15.16 2.15
N GLY A 138 -1.20 -14.64 1.82
CA GLY A 138 -0.11 -15.42 1.23
C GLY A 138 1.01 -15.78 2.20
N SER A 139 0.91 -15.37 3.47
CA SER A 139 1.93 -15.61 4.48
C SER A 139 1.39 -16.50 5.61
N THR A 140 2.24 -17.31 6.18
CA THR A 140 1.95 -18.18 7.33
C THR A 140 1.75 -17.41 8.62
N VAL A 141 0.92 -16.38 8.65
CA VAL A 141 1.09 -15.47 9.73
C VAL A 141 0.12 -15.82 10.80
N TYR A 142 -0.74 -15.92 11.18
CA TYR A 142 -1.55 -16.12 12.37
C TYR A 142 -2.71 -17.07 12.11
N GLN A 143 -2.67 -18.17 12.78
CA GLN A 143 -3.83 -19.00 12.93
C GLN A 143 -4.36 -18.79 14.35
N ASN A 144 -5.60 -18.34 14.50
CA ASN A 144 -6.21 -18.29 15.82
C ASN A 144 -6.53 -19.71 16.30
N THR A 145 -7.03 -19.84 17.53
CA THR A 145 -7.37 -21.14 18.12
C THR A 145 -8.45 -21.91 17.36
N GLU A 146 -9.16 -21.25 16.46
CA GLU A 146 -10.22 -21.83 15.63
C GLU A 146 -9.74 -22.21 14.24
N GLY A 147 -8.46 -21.99 13.93
CA GLY A 147 -7.87 -22.32 12.64
C GLY A 147 -8.02 -21.24 11.58
N GLU A 148 -8.47 -20.07 11.94
CA GLU A 148 -8.66 -18.94 11.05
C GLU A 148 -7.40 -18.05 11.00
N PHE A 149 -7.01 -17.60 9.81
CA PHE A 149 -5.89 -16.69 9.68
C PHE A 149 -6.32 -15.27 10.02
N VAL A 150 -5.73 -14.69 11.06
CA VAL A 150 -6.03 -13.35 11.53
C VAL A 150 -4.85 -12.43 11.23
N PRO A 151 -5.06 -11.29 10.58
CA PRO A 151 -4.02 -10.28 10.41
C PRO A 151 -3.54 -9.79 11.77
N HIS A 152 -2.21 -9.66 11.93
CA HIS A 152 -1.64 -9.14 13.18
C HIS A 152 -1.68 -7.62 13.20
N VAL A 153 -2.84 -7.06 13.48
CA VAL A 153 -3.03 -5.62 13.62
C VAL A 153 -3.39 -5.34 15.10
N PRO A 154 -2.55 -4.62 15.85
CA PRO A 154 -2.89 -4.25 17.22
C PRO A 154 -4.13 -3.35 17.27
N LYS A 155 -5.06 -3.66 18.17
CA LYS A 155 -6.34 -2.96 18.23
C LYS A 155 -6.23 -1.53 18.77
N GLU A 156 -5.36 -1.32 19.75
CA GLU A 156 -5.21 -0.03 20.42
C GLU A 156 -4.36 0.96 19.62
N SER A 157 -3.51 0.45 18.74
CA SER A 157 -2.68 1.27 17.85
C SER A 157 -2.55 0.54 16.53
N PRO A 158 -3.56 0.63 15.66
CA PRO A 158 -3.58 -0.13 14.41
C PRO A 158 -2.40 0.25 13.51
N MET A 159 -1.46 -0.67 13.38
CA MET A 159 -0.24 -0.47 12.62
C MET A 159 0.22 -1.80 12.01
N VAL A 160 0.68 -1.74 10.78
CA VAL A 160 1.26 -2.89 10.08
C VAL A 160 2.68 -2.55 9.63
N ASP A 161 3.65 -3.35 10.02
CA ASP A 161 5.02 -3.27 9.50
C ASP A 161 5.08 -3.93 8.14
N LEU A 162 5.51 -3.17 7.15
CA LEU A 162 5.56 -3.60 5.77
C LEU A 162 6.90 -4.22 5.37
N GLU A 163 7.91 -4.17 6.23
CA GLU A 163 9.28 -4.58 5.88
C GLU A 163 9.37 -5.97 5.27
N THR A 164 8.68 -6.94 5.86
CA THR A 164 8.71 -8.32 5.36
C THR A 164 8.06 -8.51 4.00
N PHE A 165 7.24 -7.55 3.58
CA PHE A 165 6.51 -7.59 2.31
C PHE A 165 7.17 -6.78 1.21
N LEU A 166 8.26 -6.05 1.52
CA LEU A 166 8.96 -5.20 0.58
C LEU A 166 10.01 -5.97 -0.21
N ALA A 167 10.26 -5.55 -1.45
CA ALA A 167 11.44 -5.94 -2.20
C ALA A 167 12.71 -5.43 -1.52
N GLU A 168 13.82 -6.13 -1.68
CA GLU A 168 15.09 -5.77 -1.05
C GLU A 168 15.54 -4.35 -1.35
N GLU A 169 15.35 -3.90 -2.59
CA GLU A 169 15.64 -2.53 -2.99
C GLU A 169 14.86 -1.51 -2.17
N ASP A 170 13.58 -1.79 -1.93
CA ASP A 170 12.70 -0.86 -1.21
C ASP A 170 12.98 -0.85 0.31
N LYS A 171 13.52 -1.93 0.85
CA LYS A 171 13.99 -1.97 2.24
C LYS A 171 15.18 -1.03 2.47
N LEU A 172 15.98 -0.80 1.44
CA LEU A 172 17.16 0.06 1.50
C LEU A 172 16.85 1.53 1.17
N ALA A 173 15.69 1.83 0.65
CA ALA A 173 15.30 3.21 0.31
C ALA A 173 15.22 4.08 1.57
N GLY A 174 15.48 5.39 1.42
CA GLY A 174 15.40 6.36 2.50
C GLY A 174 16.60 6.38 3.46
N GLU A 175 17.69 5.69 3.13
CA GLU A 175 18.93 5.72 3.91
C GLU A 175 19.90 6.80 3.44
#